data_a1382c3a899115e641a41c59eff284e3
#
_entry.id   a1382c3a899115e641a41c59eff284e3
#
_cell.length_a   1.000
_cell.length_b   1.000
_cell.length_c   1.000
_cell.angle_alpha   90.00
_cell.angle_beta   90.00
_cell.angle_gamma   90.00
#
_symmetry.space_group_name_H-M   'P 1'
#
loop_
_entity.id
_entity.type
_entity.pdbx_description
1 polymer ?
#
loop_
_entity_poly.entity_id
_entity_poly.type
_entity_poly.pdbx_seq_one_letter_code
_entity_poly.pdbx_strand_id
1 'polypeptide(L)'
;LSSTNYNKEEQKVVGGKNGYGAKLTNIFSKSFKLETVDRQRKKKYTQLFRGNMNIIQKPKITDYAGKPYTKITWQADFKRFGIESYSDDMIHLMMRRVYDIAGITDKSVSVYLDKKKLPVKSFNDYSKMYLTNEVLIYDEFVDNNITWKIGVSLSTSDGFEQVSFVNGICTSKG
;
A
#
# COMPACT_ATOMS: atom_id res chain seq x y z
N LEU A 1 12.77 11.47 -1.10
CA LEU A 1 12.29 10.20 -0.55
C LEU A 1 12.90 9.97 0.84
N SER A 2 12.33 10.56 1.87
CA SER A 2 12.70 10.36 3.28
C SER A 2 11.41 10.17 4.09
N SER A 3 11.53 9.55 5.25
CA SER A 3 10.43 9.43 6.20
C SER A 3 10.33 10.66 7.07
N THR A 4 9.13 10.96 7.55
CA THR A 4 8.89 11.94 8.63
C THR A 4 8.67 11.24 9.97
N ASN A 5 8.75 9.90 10.03
CA ASN A 5 8.35 9.08 11.18
C ASN A 5 9.53 8.67 12.08
N TYR A 6 10.58 9.50 12.16
CA TYR A 6 11.75 9.18 12.99
C TYR A 6 11.59 9.53 14.47
N ASN A 7 10.68 10.44 14.81
CA ASN A 7 10.45 10.80 16.21
C ASN A 7 9.86 9.61 16.98
N LYS A 8 10.51 9.18 18.05
CA LYS A 8 10.09 8.02 18.86
C LYS A 8 9.05 8.38 19.93
N GLU A 9 8.91 9.68 20.24
CA GLU A 9 8.01 10.19 21.28
C GLU A 9 6.59 10.42 20.74
N GLU A 10 6.42 10.52 19.44
CA GLU A 10 5.11 10.67 18.81
C GLU A 10 4.40 9.33 18.67
N GLN A 11 3.14 9.28 19.11
CA GLN A 11 2.26 8.15 18.90
C GLN A 11 1.97 8.00 17.39
N LYS A 12 2.44 6.91 16.78
CA LYS A 12 2.37 6.69 15.33
C LYS A 12 1.30 5.67 14.99
N VAL A 13 0.44 6.05 14.06
CA VAL A 13 -0.60 5.18 13.48
C VAL A 13 -0.21 4.62 12.10
N VAL A 14 1.05 4.81 11.69
CA VAL A 14 1.56 4.34 10.39
C VAL A 14 2.74 3.39 10.59
N GLY A 15 2.74 2.27 9.84
CA GLY A 15 3.77 1.25 9.97
C GLY A 15 5.15 1.63 9.39
N GLY A 16 5.19 2.57 8.45
CA GLY A 16 6.44 2.99 7.80
C GLY A 16 7.29 3.87 8.70
N LYS A 17 8.55 3.46 8.97
CA LYS A 17 9.50 4.20 9.81
C LYS A 17 10.61 4.86 9.01
N ASN A 18 11.29 4.13 8.16
CA ASN A 18 12.58 4.53 7.58
C ASN A 18 12.48 5.11 6.16
N GLY A 19 11.31 5.05 5.51
CA GLY A 19 11.13 5.50 4.12
C GLY A 19 11.89 4.66 3.09
N TYR A 20 12.23 3.41 3.41
CA TYR A 20 13.01 2.55 2.52
C TYR A 20 12.22 1.98 1.35
N GLY A 21 10.90 1.81 1.47
CA GLY A 21 10.10 1.18 0.43
C GLY A 21 10.26 1.83 -0.95
N ALA A 22 10.05 3.14 -1.04
CA ALA A 22 10.19 3.87 -2.30
C ALA A 22 11.66 3.91 -2.80
N LYS A 23 12.64 3.96 -1.89
CA LYS A 23 14.07 3.93 -2.25
C LYS A 23 14.47 2.57 -2.82
N LEU A 24 14.05 1.48 -2.17
CA LEU A 24 14.32 0.12 -2.65
C LEU A 24 13.62 -0.13 -3.99
N THR A 25 12.36 0.28 -4.16
CA THR A 25 11.68 0.20 -5.45
C THR A 25 12.47 0.91 -6.54
N ASN A 26 13.02 2.10 -6.26
CA ASN A 26 13.83 2.84 -7.22
C ASN A 26 15.15 2.11 -7.54
N ILE A 27 15.90 1.67 -6.52
CA ILE A 27 17.19 0.98 -6.68
C ILE A 27 17.05 -0.35 -7.44
N PHE A 28 15.91 -1.03 -7.31
CA PHE A 28 15.62 -2.27 -8.01
C PHE A 28 14.80 -2.09 -9.30
N SER A 29 14.82 -0.87 -9.88
CA SER A 29 14.11 -0.55 -11.12
C SER A 29 15.06 -0.10 -12.23
N LYS A 30 14.80 -0.54 -13.47
CA LYS A 30 15.43 0.02 -14.67
C LYS A 30 15.04 1.49 -14.87
N SER A 31 13.80 1.83 -14.50
CA SER A 31 13.24 3.17 -14.57
C SER A 31 12.29 3.39 -13.40
N PHE A 32 12.40 4.56 -12.76
CA PHE A 32 11.51 4.99 -11.70
C PHE A 32 11.17 6.46 -11.88
N LYS A 33 9.89 6.79 -11.97
CA LYS A 33 9.39 8.15 -12.16
C LYS A 33 8.49 8.54 -11.00
N LEU A 34 8.77 9.68 -10.40
CA LEU A 34 7.94 10.32 -9.39
C LEU A 34 7.30 11.57 -9.98
N GLU A 35 6.00 11.70 -9.80
CA GLU A 35 5.23 12.91 -10.09
C GLU A 35 4.42 13.26 -8.84
N THR A 36 4.49 14.51 -8.39
CA THR A 36 3.67 14.99 -7.26
C THR A 36 3.25 16.43 -7.49
N VAL A 37 2.07 16.79 -7.00
CA VAL A 37 1.48 18.11 -7.16
C VAL A 37 1.29 18.75 -5.79
N ASP A 38 1.91 19.93 -5.60
CA ASP A 38 1.68 20.80 -4.48
C ASP A 38 0.48 21.72 -4.77
N ARG A 39 -0.62 21.51 -4.04
CA ARG A 39 -1.85 22.29 -4.22
C ARG A 39 -1.68 23.75 -3.84
N GLN A 40 -0.92 24.03 -2.78
CA GLN A 40 -0.77 25.41 -2.29
C GLN A 40 0.06 26.25 -3.26
N ARG A 41 1.17 25.69 -3.73
CA ARG A 41 2.07 26.37 -4.69
C ARG A 41 1.64 26.25 -6.14
N LYS A 42 0.60 25.44 -6.44
CA LYS A 42 0.14 25.14 -7.81
C LYS A 42 1.30 24.69 -8.71
N LYS A 43 2.18 23.87 -8.16
CA LYS A 43 3.36 23.33 -8.85
C LYS A 43 3.29 21.82 -8.94
N LYS A 44 3.72 21.31 -10.09
CA LYS A 44 3.95 19.88 -10.32
C LYS A 44 5.44 19.61 -10.38
N TYR A 45 5.88 18.69 -9.53
CA TYR A 45 7.24 18.15 -9.55
C TYR A 45 7.25 16.84 -10.33
N THR A 46 8.24 16.65 -11.20
CA THR A 46 8.49 15.39 -11.91
C THR A 46 9.97 15.09 -11.87
N GLN A 47 10.35 13.86 -11.50
CA GLN A 47 11.74 13.42 -11.55
C GLN A 47 11.81 11.97 -12.05
N LEU A 48 12.79 11.70 -12.90
CA LEU A 48 13.05 10.40 -13.48
C LEU A 48 14.43 9.89 -13.03
N PHE A 49 14.45 8.64 -12.60
CA PHE A 49 15.64 7.89 -12.24
C PHE A 49 15.77 6.70 -13.19
N ARG A 50 16.98 6.34 -13.58
CA ARG A 50 17.25 5.22 -14.47
C ARG A 50 18.44 4.40 -14.00
N GLY A 51 18.54 3.18 -14.52
CA GLY A 51 19.67 2.29 -14.26
C GLY A 51 19.88 2.06 -12.77
N ASN A 52 18.84 1.62 -12.05
CA ASN A 52 18.95 1.31 -10.63
C ASN A 52 19.39 2.54 -9.78
N MET A 53 18.86 3.70 -10.13
CA MET A 53 19.16 5.00 -9.51
C MET A 53 20.58 5.54 -9.79
N ASN A 54 21.36 4.92 -10.67
CA ASN A 54 22.67 5.43 -11.07
C ASN A 54 22.58 6.72 -11.89
N ILE A 55 21.48 6.91 -12.62
CA ILE A 55 21.20 8.11 -13.41
C ILE A 55 20.04 8.85 -12.77
N ILE A 56 20.34 10.00 -12.17
CA ILE A 56 19.36 10.88 -11.52
C ILE A 56 19.19 12.10 -12.42
N GLN A 57 18.05 12.17 -13.12
CA GLN A 57 17.74 13.34 -13.94
C GLN A 57 17.39 14.55 -13.09
N LYS A 58 17.69 15.74 -13.59
CA LYS A 58 17.27 16.98 -12.92
C LYS A 58 15.74 17.01 -12.79
N PRO A 59 15.20 17.41 -11.63
CA PRO A 59 13.77 17.53 -11.45
C PRO A 59 13.21 18.63 -12.37
N LYS A 60 12.00 18.39 -12.89
CA LYS A 60 11.23 19.38 -13.64
C LYS A 60 10.09 19.87 -12.76
N ILE A 61 10.01 21.19 -12.57
CA ILE A 61 8.93 21.86 -11.85
C ILE A 61 8.16 22.72 -12.88
N THR A 62 6.85 22.52 -12.93
CA THR A 62 5.96 23.24 -13.86
C THR A 62 4.74 23.76 -13.12
N ASP A 63 4.08 24.77 -13.67
CA ASP A 63 2.78 25.22 -13.18
C ASP A 63 1.72 24.13 -13.41
N TYR A 64 0.83 23.97 -12.42
CA TYR A 64 -0.24 22.99 -12.48
C TYR A 64 -1.40 23.39 -11.56
N ALA A 65 -2.55 23.68 -12.16
CA ALA A 65 -3.76 24.12 -11.44
C ALA A 65 -4.79 22.99 -11.20
N GLY A 66 -4.49 21.75 -11.62
CA GLY A 66 -5.40 20.60 -11.47
C GLY A 66 -5.44 20.02 -10.06
N LYS A 67 -6.18 18.92 -9.90
CA LYS A 67 -6.28 18.20 -8.63
C LYS A 67 -4.90 17.71 -8.16
N PRO A 68 -4.59 17.80 -6.85
CA PRO A 68 -3.36 17.26 -6.32
C PRO A 68 -3.31 15.73 -6.42
N TYR A 69 -2.13 15.20 -6.71
CA TYR A 69 -1.87 13.76 -6.74
C TYR A 69 -0.40 13.47 -6.52
N THR A 70 -0.11 12.25 -6.10
CA THR A 70 1.22 11.64 -6.20
C THR A 70 1.13 10.40 -7.05
N LYS A 71 2.02 10.28 -8.04
CA LYS A 71 2.09 9.13 -8.95
C LYS A 71 3.50 8.58 -8.98
N ILE A 72 3.62 7.29 -8.77
CA ILE A 72 4.87 6.55 -8.93
C ILE A 72 4.68 5.58 -10.09
N THR A 73 5.63 5.58 -11.02
CA THR A 73 5.69 4.65 -12.14
C THR A 73 7.06 4.03 -12.17
N TRP A 74 7.14 2.71 -12.19
CA TRP A 74 8.43 2.02 -12.22
C TRP A 74 8.41 0.82 -13.15
N GLN A 75 9.59 0.43 -13.60
CA GLN A 75 9.85 -0.79 -14.35
C GLN A 75 10.90 -1.59 -13.58
N ALA A 76 10.50 -2.72 -13.04
CA ALA A 76 11.39 -3.58 -12.27
C ALA A 76 12.59 -4.06 -13.11
N ASP A 77 13.72 -4.21 -12.47
CA ASP A 77 14.89 -4.83 -13.08
C ASP A 77 14.89 -6.34 -12.80
N PHE A 78 14.14 -7.09 -13.60
CA PHE A 78 13.99 -8.53 -13.44
C PHE A 78 15.31 -9.29 -13.44
N LYS A 79 16.30 -8.84 -14.24
CA LYS A 79 17.63 -9.47 -14.29
C LYS A 79 18.30 -9.44 -12.93
N ARG A 80 18.11 -8.37 -12.14
CA ARG A 80 18.68 -8.24 -10.80
C ARG A 80 18.09 -9.22 -9.80
N PHE A 81 16.90 -9.73 -10.06
CA PHE A 81 16.21 -10.74 -9.26
C PHE A 81 16.42 -12.17 -9.83
N GLY A 82 17.12 -12.34 -10.93
CA GLY A 82 17.31 -13.63 -11.59
C GLY A 82 16.04 -14.19 -12.22
N ILE A 83 15.09 -13.32 -12.59
CA ILE A 83 13.81 -13.67 -13.23
C ILE A 83 13.65 -12.91 -14.54
N GLU A 84 12.75 -13.38 -15.42
CA GLU A 84 12.47 -12.73 -16.70
C GLU A 84 11.22 -11.84 -16.64
N SER A 85 10.24 -12.22 -15.83
CA SER A 85 8.98 -11.51 -15.64
C SER A 85 8.41 -11.77 -14.26
N TYR A 86 7.32 -11.09 -13.91
CA TYR A 86 6.52 -11.46 -12.74
C TYR A 86 5.86 -12.82 -12.98
N SER A 87 5.91 -13.71 -11.99
CA SER A 87 5.07 -14.91 -11.96
C SER A 87 3.62 -14.53 -11.62
N ASP A 88 2.68 -15.40 -11.93
CA ASP A 88 1.27 -15.21 -11.59
C ASP A 88 1.09 -15.05 -10.08
N ASP A 89 1.83 -15.80 -9.26
CA ASP A 89 1.80 -15.68 -7.80
C ASP A 89 2.24 -14.30 -7.31
N MET A 90 3.28 -13.72 -7.93
CA MET A 90 3.73 -12.36 -7.61
C MET A 90 2.66 -11.33 -7.98
N ILE A 91 2.01 -11.50 -9.12
CA ILE A 91 0.92 -10.62 -9.56
C ILE A 91 -0.25 -10.75 -8.58
N HIS A 92 -0.67 -11.96 -8.23
CA HIS A 92 -1.75 -12.20 -7.28
C HIS A 92 -1.43 -11.64 -5.89
N LEU A 93 -0.18 -11.75 -5.43
CA LEU A 93 0.26 -11.14 -4.18
C LEU A 93 0.14 -9.61 -4.20
N MET A 94 0.54 -8.96 -5.30
CA MET A 94 0.39 -7.51 -5.47
C MET A 94 -1.09 -7.11 -5.52
N MET A 95 -1.93 -7.87 -6.23
CA MET A 95 -3.38 -7.65 -6.27
C MET A 95 -4.00 -7.80 -4.89
N ARG A 96 -3.66 -8.89 -4.16
CA ARG A 96 -4.11 -9.09 -2.78
C ARG A 96 -3.76 -7.89 -1.91
N ARG A 97 -2.55 -7.36 -2.02
CA ARG A 97 -2.15 -6.18 -1.24
C ARG A 97 -3.02 -4.95 -1.51
N VAL A 98 -3.54 -4.78 -2.72
CA VAL A 98 -4.49 -3.70 -3.04
C VAL A 98 -5.83 -3.92 -2.32
N TYR A 99 -6.31 -5.16 -2.23
CA TYR A 99 -7.50 -5.52 -1.45
C TYR A 99 -7.28 -5.33 0.05
N ASP A 100 -6.10 -5.73 0.57
CA ASP A 100 -5.72 -5.48 1.97
C ASP A 100 -5.85 -3.99 2.30
N ILE A 101 -5.26 -3.13 1.44
CA ILE A 101 -5.34 -1.67 1.61
C ILE A 101 -6.78 -1.19 1.60
N ALA A 102 -7.64 -1.72 0.73
CA ALA A 102 -9.05 -1.34 0.69
C ALA A 102 -9.77 -1.69 1.99
N GLY A 103 -9.47 -2.86 2.60
CA GLY A 103 -10.08 -3.32 3.84
C GLY A 103 -9.66 -2.54 5.09
N ILE A 104 -8.43 -2.04 5.11
CA ILE A 104 -7.84 -1.37 6.29
C ILE A 104 -7.83 0.16 6.19
N THR A 105 -8.22 0.72 5.05
CA THR A 105 -8.27 2.17 4.83
C THR A 105 -9.65 2.70 5.19
N ASP A 106 -9.74 3.96 5.66
CA ASP A 106 -11.00 4.59 5.97
C ASP A 106 -11.95 4.62 4.76
N LYS A 107 -13.24 4.41 5.01
CA LYS A 107 -14.29 4.32 3.97
C LYS A 107 -14.43 5.55 3.07
N SER A 108 -13.91 6.70 3.50
CA SER A 108 -13.86 7.92 2.69
C SER A 108 -12.86 7.83 1.54
N VAL A 109 -11.90 6.90 1.61
CA VAL A 109 -10.90 6.65 0.57
C VAL A 109 -11.37 5.55 -0.37
N SER A 110 -11.39 5.83 -1.66
CA SER A 110 -11.70 4.82 -2.68
C SER A 110 -10.43 4.19 -3.22
N VAL A 111 -10.36 2.87 -3.22
CA VAL A 111 -9.24 2.10 -3.75
C VAL A 111 -9.60 1.52 -5.11
N TYR A 112 -8.66 1.57 -6.04
CA TYR A 112 -8.84 1.12 -7.42
C TYR A 112 -7.74 0.13 -7.79
N LEU A 113 -8.10 -0.92 -8.52
CA LEU A 113 -7.21 -1.86 -9.20
C LEU A 113 -7.54 -1.83 -10.69
N ASP A 114 -6.54 -1.61 -11.54
CA ASP A 114 -6.71 -1.50 -12.99
C ASP A 114 -7.86 -0.56 -13.40
N LYS A 115 -7.91 0.61 -12.76
CA LYS A 115 -8.94 1.64 -12.96
C LYS A 115 -10.36 1.25 -12.51
N LYS A 116 -10.57 0.03 -12.02
CA LYS A 116 -11.86 -0.42 -11.47
C LYS A 116 -11.87 -0.18 -9.96
N LYS A 117 -12.91 0.48 -9.48
CA LYS A 117 -13.11 0.69 -8.04
C LYS A 117 -13.39 -0.65 -7.37
N LEU A 118 -12.67 -0.93 -6.27
CA LEU A 118 -12.92 -2.13 -5.49
C LEU A 118 -14.22 -1.99 -4.70
N PRO A 119 -14.99 -3.08 -4.56
CA PRO A 119 -16.24 -3.09 -3.79
C PRO A 119 -16.01 -3.09 -2.27
N VAL A 120 -14.78 -3.38 -1.83
CA VAL A 120 -14.39 -3.41 -0.41
C VAL A 120 -14.23 -1.98 0.11
N LYS A 121 -14.98 -1.63 1.16
CA LYS A 121 -14.97 -0.28 1.76
C LYS A 121 -14.70 -0.29 3.27
N SER A 122 -14.63 -1.48 3.86
CA SER A 122 -14.45 -1.66 5.30
C SER A 122 -13.73 -2.96 5.59
N PHE A 123 -13.23 -3.10 6.81
CA PHE A 123 -12.66 -4.36 7.28
C PHE A 123 -13.71 -5.48 7.34
N ASN A 124 -14.97 -5.15 7.61
CA ASN A 124 -16.07 -6.10 7.53
C ASN A 124 -16.26 -6.65 6.11
N ASP A 125 -16.27 -5.78 5.08
CA ASP A 125 -16.36 -6.23 3.69
C ASP A 125 -15.18 -7.12 3.31
N TYR A 126 -13.98 -6.73 3.78
CA TYR A 126 -12.76 -7.50 3.56
C TYR A 126 -12.83 -8.88 4.24
N SER A 127 -13.27 -8.95 5.48
CA SER A 127 -13.42 -10.20 6.24
C SER A 127 -14.36 -11.18 5.54
N LYS A 128 -15.45 -10.69 4.96
CA LYS A 128 -16.40 -11.53 4.20
C LYS A 128 -15.80 -12.19 2.96
N MET A 129 -14.71 -11.67 2.43
CA MET A 129 -14.02 -12.28 1.28
C MET A 129 -13.34 -13.62 1.60
N TYR A 130 -13.10 -13.90 2.88
CA TYR A 130 -12.51 -15.16 3.36
C TYR A 130 -13.57 -16.23 3.68
N LEU A 131 -14.85 -15.87 3.60
CA LEU A 131 -15.96 -16.71 3.99
C LEU A 131 -16.78 -17.10 2.78
N THR A 132 -17.02 -18.39 2.59
CA THR A 132 -17.83 -18.88 1.47
C THR A 132 -19.32 -19.01 1.82
N ASN A 133 -19.68 -19.44 3.05
CA ASN A 133 -21.06 -19.66 3.45
C ASN A 133 -21.29 -19.54 4.96
N GLU A 134 -20.44 -18.83 5.69
CA GLU A 134 -20.39 -18.93 7.13
C GLU A 134 -20.84 -17.64 7.84
N VAL A 135 -21.30 -17.80 9.07
CA VAL A 135 -21.62 -16.66 9.94
C VAL A 135 -20.33 -15.97 10.36
N LEU A 136 -20.18 -14.72 9.95
CA LEU A 136 -19.12 -13.84 10.44
C LEU A 136 -19.63 -13.10 11.67
N ILE A 137 -19.00 -13.29 12.81
CA ILE A 137 -19.15 -12.43 13.97
C ILE A 137 -18.14 -11.30 13.80
N TYR A 138 -18.61 -10.07 13.69
CA TYR A 138 -17.79 -8.88 13.49
C TYR A 138 -18.04 -7.87 14.59
N ASP A 139 -16.96 -7.34 15.16
CA ASP A 139 -17.02 -6.27 16.15
C ASP A 139 -15.98 -5.20 15.88
N GLU A 140 -16.32 -3.95 16.24
CA GLU A 140 -15.43 -2.79 16.16
C GLU A 140 -15.58 -1.96 17.43
N PHE A 141 -14.47 -1.80 18.17
CA PHE A 141 -14.46 -1.05 19.41
C PHE A 141 -13.18 -0.25 19.60
N VAL A 142 -13.22 0.73 20.50
CA VAL A 142 -12.08 1.58 20.83
C VAL A 142 -11.68 1.33 22.28
N ASP A 143 -10.41 0.98 22.49
CA ASP A 143 -9.80 0.85 23.79
C ASP A 143 -8.50 1.66 23.83
N ASN A 144 -8.35 2.53 24.84
CA ASN A 144 -7.16 3.38 25.04
C ASN A 144 -6.70 4.13 23.78
N ASN A 145 -7.63 4.68 23.01
CA ASN A 145 -7.41 5.34 21.70
C ASN A 145 -6.93 4.40 20.59
N ILE A 146 -7.00 3.09 20.78
CA ILE A 146 -6.72 2.08 19.76
C ILE A 146 -8.06 1.55 19.21
N THR A 147 -8.24 1.62 17.91
CA THR A 147 -9.40 1.02 17.24
C THR A 147 -9.10 -0.43 16.90
N TRP A 148 -9.93 -1.32 17.42
CA TRP A 148 -9.92 -2.75 17.12
C TRP A 148 -11.03 -3.07 16.13
N LYS A 149 -10.73 -3.91 15.15
CA LYS A 149 -11.70 -4.45 14.19
C LYS A 149 -11.45 -5.95 14.10
N ILE A 150 -12.39 -6.74 14.54
CA ILE A 150 -12.25 -8.18 14.69
C ILE A 150 -13.37 -8.88 13.92
N GLY A 151 -13.00 -9.84 13.06
CA GLY A 151 -13.92 -10.75 12.41
C GLY A 151 -13.56 -12.19 12.78
N VAL A 152 -14.52 -12.98 13.21
CA VAL A 152 -14.34 -14.40 13.60
C VAL A 152 -15.39 -15.25 12.91
N SER A 153 -14.96 -16.38 12.37
CA SER A 153 -15.85 -17.43 11.84
C SER A 153 -15.26 -18.81 12.12
N LEU A 154 -16.05 -19.84 11.92
CA LEU A 154 -15.54 -21.21 11.91
C LEU A 154 -14.62 -21.40 10.69
N SER A 155 -13.48 -22.07 10.90
CA SER A 155 -12.61 -22.45 9.80
C SER A 155 -13.24 -23.60 9.00
N THR A 156 -13.10 -23.56 7.68
CA THR A 156 -13.48 -24.65 6.79
C THR A 156 -12.35 -25.66 6.59
N SER A 157 -11.17 -25.34 7.10
CA SER A 157 -10.00 -26.21 7.13
C SER A 157 -9.79 -26.84 8.51
N ASP A 158 -8.98 -27.89 8.60
CA ASP A 158 -8.68 -28.59 9.86
C ASP A 158 -7.73 -27.79 10.81
N GLY A 159 -7.58 -26.49 10.59
CA GLY A 159 -6.64 -25.67 11.34
C GLY A 159 -7.11 -24.25 11.61
N PHE A 160 -6.34 -23.55 12.45
CA PHE A 160 -6.53 -22.12 12.70
C PHE A 160 -5.93 -21.30 11.57
N GLU A 161 -6.73 -20.42 11.01
CA GLU A 161 -6.32 -19.44 9.99
C GLU A 161 -6.49 -18.03 10.52
N GLN A 162 -5.55 -17.14 10.18
CA GLN A 162 -5.67 -15.74 10.55
C GLN A 162 -5.17 -14.80 9.46
N VAL A 163 -5.78 -13.64 9.39
CA VAL A 163 -5.30 -12.48 8.66
C VAL A 163 -5.38 -11.28 9.59
N SER A 164 -4.26 -10.64 9.85
CA SER A 164 -4.18 -9.56 10.82
C SER A 164 -3.32 -8.40 10.31
N PHE A 165 -3.65 -7.21 10.80
CA PHE A 165 -2.97 -5.97 10.44
C PHE A 165 -2.74 -5.11 11.67
N VAL A 166 -1.59 -4.45 11.74
CA VAL A 166 -1.30 -3.40 12.72
C VAL A 166 -0.84 -2.16 11.96
N ASN A 167 -1.57 -1.06 12.11
CA ASN A 167 -1.27 0.22 11.45
C ASN A 167 -1.01 0.08 9.94
N GLY A 168 -1.82 -0.75 9.27
CA GLY A 168 -1.72 -1.00 7.83
C GLY A 168 -0.65 -1.98 7.38
N ILE A 169 0.09 -2.61 8.31
CA ILE A 169 1.05 -3.67 8.02
C ILE A 169 0.39 -5.02 8.29
N CYS A 170 0.49 -5.94 7.33
CA CYS A 170 0.05 -7.32 7.50
C CYS A 170 0.97 -8.04 8.50
N THR A 171 0.38 -8.63 9.55
CA THR A 171 1.07 -9.33 10.63
C THR A 171 0.73 -10.82 10.69
N SER A 172 0.16 -11.38 9.61
CA SER A 172 -0.23 -12.80 9.54
C SER A 172 0.96 -13.78 9.59
N LYS A 173 2.18 -13.27 9.37
CA LYS A 173 3.44 -14.01 9.49
C LYS A 173 4.43 -13.12 10.22
N GLY A 174 4.47 -13.19 11.54
CA GLY A 174 5.43 -12.37 12.29
C GLY A 174 5.30 -12.58 13.76
#